data_04b120be4e0e0b78eb37897eb4cb6ef8
#
_entry.id   04b120be4e0e0b78eb37897eb4cb6ef8
#
_cell.length_a   1.000
_cell.length_b   1.000
_cell.length_c   1.000
_cell.angle_alpha   90.00
_cell.angle_beta   90.00
_cell.angle_gamma   90.00
#
_symmetry.space_group_name_H-M   'P 1'
#
loop_
_entity.id
_entity.type
_entity.pdbx_description
1 polymer ?
#
loop_
_entity_poly.entity_id
_entity_poly.type
_entity_poly.pdbx_seq_one_letter_code
_entity_poly.pdbx_strand_id
1 'polypeptide(L)'
;MQTPIISAKASAGLGLRRGLIKDLQAAPAGHFDFLEVAPENWIGIGGAQGAALRALAERYPLSCHGLSLSLGGPSPLDVGFLQQVRVFLDHYNVPLYSEHLSYCSDDGHLYDLLPLPFTEEAVHHVAARIRQAQDILGRRLAVENVSYYAAPQQDMDEVTFTNAVLREAACDLLLGVNS
;
A
#
# COMPACT_ATOMS: atom_id res chain seq x y z
N MET A 1 -16.09 8.70 -13.53
CA MET A 1 -15.09 7.86 -14.21
C MET A 1 -13.81 8.67 -14.28
N GLN A 2 -12.95 8.59 -13.24
CA GLN A 2 -11.69 9.32 -13.22
C GLN A 2 -10.65 8.46 -13.95
N THR A 3 -10.07 9.02 -15.00
CA THR A 3 -8.97 8.42 -15.75
C THR A 3 -7.76 8.24 -14.82
N PRO A 4 -7.07 7.09 -14.83
CA PRO A 4 -5.87 6.92 -14.03
C PRO A 4 -4.84 7.97 -14.41
N ILE A 5 -4.28 8.65 -13.42
CA ILE A 5 -3.31 9.75 -13.53
C ILE A 5 -1.90 9.21 -13.84
N ILE A 6 -1.78 8.03 -14.38
CA ILE A 6 -0.51 7.60 -14.94
C ILE A 6 -0.50 8.03 -16.40
N SER A 7 0.12 9.17 -16.63
CA SER A 7 0.54 9.60 -17.97
C SER A 7 1.18 8.41 -18.69
N ALA A 8 0.98 8.29 -19.99
CA ALA A 8 1.68 7.33 -20.86
C ALA A 8 3.22 7.48 -20.84
N LYS A 9 3.75 8.42 -20.06
CA LYS A 9 5.16 8.63 -19.80
C LYS A 9 5.53 7.90 -18.50
N ALA A 10 6.54 7.03 -18.57
CA ALA A 10 7.07 6.36 -17.38
C ALA A 10 7.47 7.39 -16.33
N SER A 11 7.00 7.18 -15.09
CA SER A 11 7.31 8.03 -13.95
C SER A 11 8.20 7.26 -12.97
N ALA A 12 9.22 7.94 -12.42
CA ALA A 12 10.12 7.38 -11.43
C ALA A 12 9.89 8.03 -10.07
N GLY A 13 9.69 7.22 -9.04
CA GLY A 13 9.48 7.67 -7.65
C GLY A 13 10.60 7.26 -6.72
N LEU A 14 10.64 7.87 -5.55
CA LEU A 14 11.57 7.56 -4.48
C LEU A 14 10.83 7.37 -3.17
N GLY A 15 11.15 6.27 -2.44
CA GLY A 15 10.65 6.03 -1.10
C GLY A 15 11.15 7.10 -0.11
N LEU A 16 10.23 7.84 0.50
CA LEU A 16 10.55 8.88 1.48
C LEU A 16 10.96 8.25 2.81
N ARG A 17 12.23 8.34 3.12
CA ARG A 17 12.76 7.96 4.43
C ARG A 17 13.16 9.20 5.22
N ARG A 18 12.94 9.18 6.55
CA ARG A 18 13.24 10.34 7.42
C ARG A 18 14.67 10.83 7.29
N GLY A 19 15.63 9.91 7.09
CA GLY A 19 17.05 10.27 6.89
C GLY A 19 17.32 11.05 5.60
N LEU A 20 16.43 10.96 4.60
CA LEU A 20 16.60 11.64 3.30
C LEU A 20 15.93 13.02 3.25
N ILE A 21 15.16 13.42 4.28
CA ILE A 21 14.36 14.66 4.25
C ILE A 21 15.20 15.89 3.90
N LYS A 22 16.36 16.05 4.52
CA LYS A 22 17.23 17.22 4.28
C LYS A 22 17.73 17.25 2.84
N ASP A 23 18.15 16.09 2.33
CA ASP A 23 18.68 15.98 0.96
C ASP A 23 17.56 16.23 -0.06
N LEU A 24 16.36 15.69 0.19
CA LEU A 24 15.19 15.89 -0.66
C LEU A 24 14.71 17.35 -0.67
N GLN A 25 14.79 18.04 0.46
CA GLN A 25 14.48 19.47 0.53
C GLN A 25 15.48 20.32 -0.26
N ALA A 26 16.76 19.92 -0.28
CA ALA A 26 17.83 20.58 -1.00
C ALA A 26 17.90 20.18 -2.49
N ALA A 27 17.33 19.05 -2.87
CA ALA A 27 17.39 18.53 -4.23
C ALA A 27 16.68 19.48 -5.22
N PRO A 28 17.24 19.69 -6.43
CA PRO A 28 16.54 20.40 -7.50
C PRO A 28 15.23 19.69 -7.86
N ALA A 29 14.23 20.47 -8.30
CA ALA A 29 12.98 19.90 -8.79
C ALA A 29 13.21 19.07 -10.06
N GLY A 30 12.44 17.96 -10.21
CA GLY A 30 12.43 17.14 -11.43
C GLY A 30 13.46 16.01 -11.49
N HIS A 31 14.15 15.69 -10.37
CA HIS A 31 15.00 14.50 -10.29
C HIS A 31 14.19 13.20 -10.19
N PHE A 32 12.98 13.26 -9.66
CA PHE A 32 12.00 12.19 -9.58
C PHE A 32 10.59 12.79 -9.69
N ASP A 33 9.61 11.96 -10.05
CA ASP A 33 8.27 12.43 -10.38
C ASP A 33 7.32 12.38 -9.19
N PHE A 34 7.57 11.51 -8.21
CA PHE A 34 6.74 11.36 -7.00
C PHE A 34 7.56 10.84 -5.81
N LEU A 35 6.98 10.95 -4.61
CA LEU A 35 7.51 10.32 -3.40
C LEU A 35 6.54 9.26 -2.90
N GLU A 36 7.08 8.12 -2.48
CA GLU A 36 6.32 7.07 -1.81
C GLU A 36 6.47 7.17 -0.30
N VAL A 37 5.36 7.08 0.43
CA VAL A 37 5.32 7.13 1.90
C VAL A 37 4.48 5.99 2.46
N ALA A 38 4.85 5.47 3.62
CA ALA A 38 4.00 4.59 4.41
C ALA A 38 3.15 5.44 5.36
N PRO A 39 1.81 5.45 5.24
CA PRO A 39 0.95 6.27 6.08
C PRO A 39 1.18 6.07 7.56
N GLU A 40 1.46 4.85 8.00
CA GLU A 40 1.75 4.45 9.38
C GLU A 40 2.87 5.28 10.02
N ASN A 41 3.84 5.66 9.21
CA ASN A 41 4.98 6.45 9.67
C ASN A 41 4.70 7.94 9.83
N TRP A 42 3.54 8.42 9.34
CA TRP A 42 3.23 9.85 9.23
C TRP A 42 1.90 10.26 9.85
N ILE A 43 0.94 9.34 10.00
CA ILE A 43 -0.33 9.61 10.69
C ILE A 43 -0.03 10.07 12.13
N GLY A 44 -0.58 11.21 12.52
CA GLY A 44 -0.37 11.81 13.84
C GLY A 44 0.98 12.50 14.04
N ILE A 45 1.87 12.49 13.06
CA ILE A 45 3.18 13.14 13.15
C ILE A 45 3.05 14.64 12.88
N GLY A 46 3.34 15.44 13.90
CA GLY A 46 3.38 16.91 13.85
C GLY A 46 4.79 17.48 13.92
N GLY A 47 4.89 18.73 14.35
CA GLY A 47 6.16 19.43 14.55
C GLY A 47 7.01 19.55 13.28
N ALA A 48 8.33 19.51 13.42
CA ALA A 48 9.27 19.69 12.32
C ALA A 48 9.15 18.59 11.23
N GLN A 49 8.89 17.35 11.64
CA GLN A 49 8.75 16.24 10.69
C GLN A 49 7.46 16.38 9.85
N GLY A 50 6.33 16.69 10.48
CA GLY A 50 5.08 16.92 9.76
C GLY A 50 5.16 18.14 8.84
N ALA A 51 5.86 19.21 9.27
CA ALA A 51 6.13 20.37 8.42
C ALA A 51 6.99 19.99 7.20
N ALA A 52 8.00 19.14 7.40
CA ALA A 52 8.85 18.66 6.31
C ALA A 52 8.08 17.82 5.29
N LEU A 53 7.19 16.93 5.75
CA LEU A 53 6.34 16.16 4.84
C LEU A 53 5.43 17.09 4.02
N ARG A 54 4.78 18.08 4.65
CA ARG A 54 3.94 19.03 3.93
C ARG A 54 4.73 19.78 2.85
N ALA A 55 5.91 20.31 3.19
CA ALA A 55 6.76 21.02 2.25
C ALA A 55 7.21 20.14 1.06
N LEU A 56 7.45 18.86 1.29
CA LEU A 56 7.78 17.91 0.23
C LEU A 56 6.55 17.56 -0.62
N ALA A 57 5.37 17.40 -0.01
CA ALA A 57 4.12 17.13 -0.71
C ALA A 57 3.63 18.30 -1.59
N GLU A 58 4.03 19.54 -1.28
CA GLU A 58 3.82 20.71 -2.15
C GLU A 58 4.68 20.66 -3.43
N ARG A 59 5.80 19.92 -3.39
CA ARG A 59 6.75 19.83 -4.51
C ARG A 59 6.60 18.57 -5.34
N TYR A 60 6.18 17.47 -4.70
CA TYR A 60 6.08 16.16 -5.30
C TYR A 60 4.73 15.51 -4.97
N PRO A 61 4.03 14.96 -5.97
CA PRO A 61 2.89 14.09 -5.70
C PRO A 61 3.31 12.95 -4.77
N LEU A 62 2.39 12.53 -3.89
CA LEU A 62 2.63 11.36 -3.03
C LEU A 62 1.94 10.12 -3.59
N SER A 63 2.60 8.99 -3.50
CA SER A 63 2.05 7.64 -3.52
C SER A 63 2.12 7.08 -2.11
N CYS A 64 1.19 6.23 -1.73
CA CYS A 64 1.21 5.60 -0.42
C CYS A 64 1.26 4.08 -0.54
N HIS A 65 2.19 3.47 0.21
CA HIS A 65 2.33 2.03 0.35
C HIS A 65 2.25 1.67 1.83
N GLY A 66 1.18 0.94 2.21
CA GLY A 66 0.90 0.55 3.58
C GLY A 66 1.73 -0.66 4.02
N LEU A 67 1.93 -0.77 5.33
CA LEU A 67 2.81 -1.78 5.92
C LEU A 67 2.09 -2.76 6.84
N SER A 68 0.86 -2.46 7.25
CA SER A 68 0.31 -3.12 8.45
C SER A 68 -1.16 -3.56 8.36
N LEU A 69 -1.81 -3.42 7.21
CA LEU A 69 -3.23 -3.75 7.09
C LEU A 69 -3.51 -5.25 7.21
N SER A 70 -2.51 -6.10 6.95
CA SER A 70 -2.62 -7.55 7.10
C SER A 70 -3.84 -8.12 6.38
N LEU A 71 -3.93 -7.86 5.08
CA LEU A 71 -5.10 -8.22 4.24
C LEU A 71 -5.46 -9.71 4.32
N GLY A 72 -4.47 -10.58 4.46
CA GLY A 72 -4.67 -12.02 4.60
C GLY A 72 -4.80 -12.53 6.03
N GLY A 73 -4.75 -11.65 7.02
CA GLY A 73 -4.80 -12.04 8.44
C GLY A 73 -6.17 -12.60 8.86
N PRO A 74 -6.22 -13.39 9.95
CA PRO A 74 -7.45 -13.96 10.47
C PRO A 74 -8.28 -12.94 11.26
N SER A 75 -7.64 -11.96 11.90
CA SER A 75 -8.31 -10.95 12.72
C SER A 75 -9.08 -9.93 11.86
N PRO A 76 -10.15 -9.31 12.34
CA PRO A 76 -10.86 -8.25 11.64
C PRO A 76 -9.91 -7.10 11.23
N LEU A 77 -10.24 -6.41 10.13
CA LEU A 77 -9.51 -5.20 9.74
C LEU A 77 -9.68 -4.11 10.81
N ASP A 78 -8.61 -3.37 11.10
CA ASP A 78 -8.69 -2.19 11.96
C ASP A 78 -9.38 -1.05 11.20
N VAL A 79 -10.69 -0.92 11.45
CA VAL A 79 -11.54 0.13 10.83
C VAL A 79 -11.08 1.52 11.26
N GLY A 80 -10.64 1.68 12.52
CA GLY A 80 -10.17 2.96 13.03
C GLY A 80 -8.89 3.41 12.33
N PHE A 81 -7.97 2.49 12.11
CA PHE A 81 -6.76 2.75 11.34
C PHE A 81 -7.08 3.08 9.86
N LEU A 82 -7.95 2.30 9.20
CA LEU A 82 -8.36 2.57 7.82
C LEU A 82 -9.00 3.96 7.66
N GLN A 83 -9.79 4.41 8.64
CA GLN A 83 -10.33 5.77 8.64
C GLN A 83 -9.24 6.84 8.75
N GLN A 84 -8.21 6.62 9.57
CA GLN A 84 -7.07 7.51 9.67
C GLN A 84 -6.27 7.54 8.35
N VAL A 85 -6.05 6.38 7.73
CA VAL A 85 -5.43 6.29 6.39
C VAL A 85 -6.25 7.08 5.38
N ARG A 86 -7.57 6.91 5.33
CA ARG A 86 -8.44 7.67 4.44
C ARG A 86 -8.25 9.18 4.61
N VAL A 87 -8.29 9.69 5.86
CA VAL A 87 -8.07 11.11 6.15
C VAL A 87 -6.70 11.58 5.67
N PHE A 88 -5.67 10.77 5.87
CA PHE A 88 -4.31 11.06 5.39
C PHE A 88 -4.25 11.14 3.86
N LEU A 89 -4.80 10.16 3.16
CA LEU A 89 -4.84 10.11 1.70
C LEU A 89 -5.61 11.29 1.10
N ASP A 90 -6.73 11.66 1.72
CA ASP A 90 -7.54 12.81 1.30
C ASP A 90 -6.81 14.14 1.54
N HIS A 91 -6.14 14.28 2.70
CA HIS A 91 -5.40 15.49 3.06
C HIS A 91 -4.25 15.81 2.08
N TYR A 92 -3.53 14.77 1.64
CA TYR A 92 -2.41 14.92 0.70
C TYR A 92 -2.80 14.70 -0.77
N ASN A 93 -4.08 14.51 -1.08
CA ASN A 93 -4.58 14.20 -2.44
C ASN A 93 -3.85 13.01 -3.07
N VAL A 94 -3.59 11.96 -2.29
CA VAL A 94 -2.87 10.78 -2.74
C VAL A 94 -3.71 9.99 -3.73
N PRO A 95 -3.27 9.78 -4.98
CA PRO A 95 -4.06 9.09 -5.99
C PRO A 95 -3.97 7.56 -5.88
N LEU A 96 -2.88 7.05 -5.32
CA LEU A 96 -2.58 5.61 -5.25
C LEU A 96 -2.25 5.20 -3.82
N TYR A 97 -2.99 4.20 -3.33
CA TYR A 97 -2.69 3.49 -2.09
C TYR A 97 -2.55 2.00 -2.38
N SER A 98 -1.48 1.41 -1.89
CA SER A 98 -1.20 -0.02 -2.04
C SER A 98 -0.89 -0.67 -0.70
N GLU A 99 -1.06 -1.99 -0.63
CA GLU A 99 -0.78 -2.83 0.51
C GLU A 99 -0.24 -4.19 0.08
N HIS A 100 0.43 -4.89 0.98
CA HIS A 100 0.96 -6.20 0.70
C HIS A 100 -0.14 -7.28 0.64
N LEU A 101 -0.04 -8.16 -0.32
CA LEU A 101 -0.87 -9.38 -0.43
C LEU A 101 -0.29 -10.47 0.49
N SER A 102 -0.43 -10.24 1.78
CA SER A 102 0.18 -11.05 2.84
C SER A 102 -0.60 -10.93 4.15
N TYR A 103 -0.13 -11.59 5.19
CA TYR A 103 -0.54 -11.26 6.56
C TYR A 103 0.69 -10.96 7.42
N CYS A 104 0.56 -10.03 8.35
CA CYS A 104 1.63 -9.59 9.25
C CYS A 104 1.14 -9.37 10.69
N SER A 105 -0.09 -9.76 10.98
CA SER A 105 -0.66 -9.63 12.33
C SER A 105 -1.72 -10.69 12.57
N ASP A 106 -1.77 -11.15 13.81
CA ASP A 106 -2.84 -11.92 14.43
C ASP A 106 -3.19 -11.20 15.75
N ASP A 107 -3.06 -11.83 16.91
CA ASP A 107 -3.20 -11.15 18.22
C ASP A 107 -2.02 -10.20 18.56
N GLY A 108 -1.05 -10.11 17.68
CA GLY A 108 0.12 -9.23 17.74
C GLY A 108 0.64 -8.86 16.37
N HIS A 109 1.52 -7.85 16.31
CA HIS A 109 2.17 -7.44 15.06
C HIS A 109 3.44 -8.27 14.81
N LEU A 110 3.53 -8.85 13.63
CA LEU A 110 4.73 -9.51 13.11
C LEU A 110 5.52 -8.50 12.28
N TYR A 111 6.84 -8.52 12.41
CA TYR A 111 7.71 -7.65 11.60
C TYR A 111 8.01 -8.23 10.21
N ASP A 112 7.52 -9.46 9.94
CA ASP A 112 7.67 -10.16 8.66
C ASP A 112 6.34 -10.26 7.93
N LEU A 113 6.40 -10.25 6.61
CA LEU A 113 5.27 -10.54 5.74
C LEU A 113 5.18 -12.06 5.57
N LEU A 114 4.09 -12.64 6.01
CA LEU A 114 3.86 -14.07 5.89
C LEU A 114 3.06 -14.40 4.63
N PRO A 115 3.44 -15.47 3.92
CA PRO A 115 2.77 -15.90 2.69
C PRO A 115 1.36 -16.42 2.97
N LEU A 116 0.47 -16.17 2.02
CA LEU A 116 -0.88 -16.73 2.01
C LEU A 116 -0.87 -18.14 1.42
N PRO A 117 -1.78 -19.05 1.83
CA PRO A 117 -2.02 -20.27 1.10
C PRO A 117 -2.68 -19.94 -0.25
N PHE A 118 -2.22 -20.58 -1.32
CA PHE A 118 -2.80 -20.38 -2.66
C PHE A 118 -3.96 -21.33 -2.89
N THR A 119 -5.06 -21.03 -2.23
CA THR A 119 -6.29 -21.80 -2.25
C THR A 119 -7.48 -20.91 -2.64
N GLU A 120 -8.56 -21.53 -3.11
CA GLU A 120 -9.79 -20.80 -3.44
C GLU A 120 -10.40 -20.10 -2.20
N GLU A 121 -10.33 -20.76 -1.04
CA GLU A 121 -10.80 -20.20 0.22
C GLU A 121 -10.02 -18.91 0.59
N ALA A 122 -8.70 -18.94 0.42
CA ALA A 122 -7.86 -17.75 0.67
C ALA A 122 -8.17 -16.62 -0.33
N VAL A 123 -8.46 -16.93 -1.60
CA VAL A 123 -8.91 -15.93 -2.58
C VAL A 123 -10.16 -15.23 -2.08
N HIS A 124 -11.19 -15.97 -1.68
CA HIS A 124 -12.45 -15.42 -1.18
C HIS A 124 -12.26 -14.58 0.08
N HIS A 125 -11.47 -15.10 1.04
CA HIS A 125 -11.17 -14.40 2.29
C HIS A 125 -10.49 -13.05 2.03
N VAL A 126 -9.40 -13.06 1.28
CA VAL A 126 -8.62 -11.85 1.00
C VAL A 126 -9.41 -10.86 0.16
N ALA A 127 -10.11 -11.33 -0.87
CA ALA A 127 -10.92 -10.46 -1.73
C ALA A 127 -12.04 -9.76 -0.95
N ALA A 128 -12.69 -10.45 -0.02
CA ALA A 128 -13.70 -9.83 0.86
C ALA A 128 -13.10 -8.71 1.72
N ARG A 129 -11.90 -8.91 2.27
CA ARG A 129 -11.19 -7.92 3.09
C ARG A 129 -10.72 -6.73 2.27
N ILE A 130 -10.22 -6.96 1.06
CA ILE A 130 -9.86 -5.88 0.14
C ILE A 130 -11.09 -5.03 -0.19
N ARG A 131 -12.24 -5.64 -0.52
CA ARG A 131 -13.50 -4.90 -0.76
C ARG A 131 -13.88 -4.06 0.46
N GLN A 132 -13.84 -4.64 1.66
CA GLN A 132 -14.12 -3.91 2.90
C GLN A 132 -13.17 -2.71 3.08
N ALA A 133 -11.88 -2.89 2.84
CA ALA A 133 -10.90 -1.81 2.90
C ALA A 133 -11.20 -0.72 1.87
N GLN A 134 -11.50 -1.09 0.62
CA GLN A 134 -11.87 -0.16 -0.45
C GLN A 134 -13.13 0.65 -0.12
N ASP A 135 -14.14 0.02 0.47
CA ASP A 135 -15.38 0.69 0.90
C ASP A 135 -15.09 1.74 1.99
N ILE A 136 -14.24 1.41 2.98
CA ILE A 136 -13.86 2.35 4.05
C ILE A 136 -13.00 3.48 3.48
N LEU A 137 -12.04 3.16 2.63
CA LEU A 137 -11.13 4.15 2.01
C LEU A 137 -11.83 5.02 0.97
N GLY A 138 -12.94 4.55 0.39
CA GLY A 138 -13.67 5.23 -0.70
C GLY A 138 -12.89 5.27 -2.01
N ARG A 139 -11.93 4.33 -2.22
CA ARG A 139 -11.08 4.25 -3.40
C ARG A 139 -10.57 2.84 -3.66
N ARG A 140 -10.11 2.59 -4.88
CA ARG A 140 -9.45 1.34 -5.22
C ARG A 140 -8.12 1.22 -4.46
N LEU A 141 -7.80 -0.02 -4.07
CA LEU A 141 -6.55 -0.43 -3.46
C LEU A 141 -5.73 -1.18 -4.51
N ALA A 142 -4.42 -0.98 -4.53
CA ALA A 142 -3.51 -1.88 -5.21
C ALA A 142 -2.92 -2.88 -4.21
N VAL A 143 -2.73 -4.12 -4.63
CA VAL A 143 -2.06 -5.13 -3.81
C VAL A 143 -0.72 -5.49 -4.41
N GLU A 144 0.31 -5.59 -3.56
CA GLU A 144 1.65 -6.02 -3.95
C GLU A 144 1.84 -7.50 -3.69
N ASN A 145 2.35 -8.21 -4.71
CA ASN A 145 2.89 -9.55 -4.49
C ASN A 145 4.13 -9.48 -3.61
N VAL A 146 4.25 -10.40 -2.65
CA VAL A 146 5.37 -10.46 -1.72
C VAL A 146 6.25 -11.67 -2.01
N SER A 147 7.55 -11.53 -1.75
CA SER A 147 8.47 -12.68 -1.73
C SER A 147 8.18 -13.59 -0.56
N TYR A 148 8.30 -14.88 -0.79
CA TYR A 148 8.23 -15.86 0.27
C TYR A 148 9.16 -17.05 -0.04
N TYR A 149 9.70 -17.65 1.01
CA TYR A 149 10.57 -18.82 0.90
C TYR A 149 9.80 -20.15 0.86
N ALA A 150 8.53 -20.14 1.29
CA ALA A 150 7.66 -21.30 1.26
C ALA A 150 6.19 -20.85 1.26
N ALA A 151 5.35 -21.50 0.47
CA ALA A 151 3.90 -21.35 0.57
C ALA A 151 3.34 -22.47 1.46
N PRO A 152 2.45 -22.15 2.41
CA PRO A 152 1.90 -23.13 3.35
C PRO A 152 1.04 -24.19 2.67
N GLN A 153 0.33 -23.84 1.59
CA GLN A 153 -0.46 -24.73 0.76
C GLN A 153 -0.60 -24.12 -0.64
N GLN A 154 -0.52 -24.95 -1.68
CA GLN A 154 -0.61 -24.52 -3.08
C GLN A 154 -1.54 -25.44 -3.86
N ASP A 155 -2.82 -25.08 -3.94
CA ASP A 155 -3.79 -25.74 -4.81
C ASP A 155 -3.79 -25.10 -6.22
N MET A 156 -3.18 -23.95 -6.35
CA MET A 156 -2.95 -23.20 -7.60
C MET A 156 -1.59 -22.47 -7.54
N ASP A 157 -1.08 -22.03 -8.69
CA ASP A 157 0.14 -21.23 -8.75
C ASP A 157 -0.12 -19.77 -8.31
N GLU A 158 0.95 -19.04 -8.00
CA GLU A 158 0.91 -17.64 -7.53
C GLU A 158 0.21 -16.71 -8.53
N VAL A 159 0.48 -16.86 -9.82
CA VAL A 159 -0.10 -16.02 -10.87
C VAL A 159 -1.60 -16.23 -10.93
N THR A 160 -2.04 -17.48 -10.86
CA THR A 160 -3.47 -17.84 -10.82
C THR A 160 -4.15 -17.26 -9.58
N PHE A 161 -3.53 -17.44 -8.40
CA PHE A 161 -4.02 -16.91 -7.14
C PHE A 161 -4.16 -15.38 -7.18
N THR A 162 -3.08 -14.68 -7.54
CA THR A 162 -3.07 -13.21 -7.63
C THR A 162 -4.13 -12.70 -8.59
N ASN A 163 -4.23 -13.29 -9.80
CA ASN A 163 -5.25 -12.90 -10.77
C ASN A 163 -6.69 -13.15 -10.26
N ALA A 164 -6.91 -14.24 -9.51
CA ALA A 164 -8.22 -14.51 -8.92
C ALA A 164 -8.59 -13.45 -7.88
N VAL A 165 -7.66 -13.10 -6.98
CA VAL A 165 -7.85 -12.01 -5.99
C VAL A 165 -8.14 -10.69 -6.67
N LEU A 166 -7.35 -10.28 -7.68
CA LEU A 166 -7.53 -9.02 -8.39
C LEU A 166 -8.92 -8.92 -9.04
N ARG A 167 -9.38 -9.99 -9.67
CA ARG A 167 -10.69 -10.04 -10.31
C ARG A 167 -11.83 -9.99 -9.30
N GLU A 168 -11.74 -10.80 -8.26
CA GLU A 168 -12.81 -10.91 -7.27
C GLU A 168 -12.91 -9.66 -6.39
N ALA A 169 -11.79 -9.06 -5.99
CA ALA A 169 -11.76 -7.84 -5.21
C ALA A 169 -11.98 -6.57 -6.05
N ALA A 170 -11.87 -6.65 -7.37
CA ALA A 170 -11.84 -5.49 -8.28
C ALA A 170 -10.78 -4.45 -7.84
N CYS A 171 -9.60 -4.93 -7.44
CA CYS A 171 -8.46 -4.10 -7.03
C CYS A 171 -7.38 -4.04 -8.12
N ASP A 172 -6.34 -3.23 -7.89
CA ASP A 172 -5.23 -3.05 -8.80
C ASP A 172 -4.00 -3.86 -8.33
N LEU A 173 -3.00 -4.02 -9.19
CA LEU A 173 -1.73 -4.67 -8.86
C LEU A 173 -0.61 -3.64 -8.75
N LEU A 174 0.16 -3.71 -7.67
CA LEU A 174 1.51 -3.19 -7.55
C LEU A 174 2.48 -4.37 -7.75
N LEU A 175 3.24 -4.36 -8.82
CA LEU A 175 4.15 -5.47 -9.11
C LEU A 175 5.49 -5.26 -8.39
N GLY A 176 5.75 -6.07 -7.36
CA GLY A 176 7.07 -6.21 -6.75
C GLY A 176 8.00 -7.03 -7.65
N VAL A 177 9.06 -6.41 -8.16
CA VAL A 177 9.98 -7.06 -9.12
C VAL A 177 11.17 -7.73 -8.43
N ASN A 178 11.53 -7.26 -7.23
CA ASN A 178 12.66 -7.76 -6.45
C ASN A 178 12.23 -8.40 -5.12
N SER A 179 10.98 -8.75 -5.06
CA SER A 179 10.43 -9.39 -3.88
C SER A 179 10.62 -10.90 -3.93
#